data_b2f0fc3574c4e7c3111e0d7c7f60cfdb
#
_entry.id   b2f0fc3574c4e7c3111e0d7c7f60cfdb
#
_cell.length_a   1.000
_cell.length_b   1.000
_cell.length_c   1.000
_cell.angle_alpha   90.00
_cell.angle_beta   90.00
_cell.angle_gamma   90.00
#
_symmetry.space_group_name_H-M   'P 1'
#
loop_
_entity.id
_entity.type
_entity.pdbx_description
1 polymer ?
#
loop_
_entity_poly.entity_id
_entity_poly.type
_entity_poly.pdbx_seq_one_letter_code
_entity_poly.pdbx_strand_id
1 'polypeptide(L)'
;MNDLVDLVLSQWGQECPNLDTAPMSVVSRVFRFNAFAVRDVNRAFKRYNLHQGEFDVLATLYRTGAPHAMNPQKLVDALLLTSGAMTNRLDRLE
;
A
#
# COMPACT_ATOMS: atom_id res chain seq x y z
N MET A 1 9.30 25.36 -1.80
CA MET A 1 8.80 24.78 -3.05
C MET A 1 7.29 24.51 -2.90
N ASN A 2 6.51 25.05 -3.82
CA ASN A 2 5.06 24.84 -3.80
C ASN A 2 4.71 23.58 -4.60
N ASP A 3 3.98 22.68 -3.97
CA ASP A 3 3.47 21.48 -4.61
C ASP A 3 1.93 21.55 -4.71
N LEU A 4 1.32 20.49 -5.22
CA LEU A 4 -0.15 20.42 -5.35
C LEU A 4 -0.83 20.54 -3.99
N VAL A 5 -0.24 19.99 -2.93
CA VAL A 5 -0.81 20.08 -1.59
C VAL A 5 -0.80 21.53 -1.10
N ASP A 6 0.28 22.27 -1.36
CA ASP A 6 0.32 23.71 -1.01
C ASP A 6 -0.79 24.48 -1.72
N LEU A 7 -1.07 24.17 -2.98
CA LEU A 7 -2.17 24.79 -3.70
C LEU A 7 -3.52 24.48 -3.06
N VAL A 8 -3.77 23.21 -2.72
CA VAL A 8 -5.01 22.79 -2.08
C VAL A 8 -5.17 23.49 -0.73
N LEU A 9 -4.12 23.59 0.07
CA LEU A 9 -4.17 24.28 1.36
C LEU A 9 -4.45 25.75 1.20
N SER A 10 -3.87 26.40 0.18
CA SER A 10 -4.13 27.80 -0.12
C SER A 10 -5.60 28.02 -0.47
N GLN A 11 -6.19 27.15 -1.26
CA GLN A 11 -7.60 27.22 -1.61
C GLN A 11 -8.49 27.08 -0.39
N TRP A 12 -8.21 26.12 0.48
CA TRP A 12 -8.94 25.97 1.75
C TRP A 12 -8.80 27.21 2.62
N GLY A 13 -7.61 27.81 2.68
CA GLY A 13 -7.39 29.04 3.44
C GLY A 13 -8.23 30.21 2.95
N GLN A 14 -8.51 30.28 1.66
CA GLN A 14 -9.36 31.32 1.09
C GLN A 14 -10.83 31.07 1.37
N GLU A 15 -11.30 29.82 1.23
CA GLU A 15 -12.71 29.49 1.38
C GLU A 15 -13.12 29.29 2.84
N CYS A 16 -12.25 28.74 3.68
CA CYS A 16 -12.51 28.41 5.07
C CYS A 16 -11.36 28.90 5.96
N PRO A 17 -11.21 30.23 6.17
CA PRO A 17 -10.03 30.76 6.89
C PRO A 17 -9.86 30.25 8.31
N ASN A 18 -10.93 29.79 8.95
CA ASN A 18 -10.88 29.30 10.33
C ASN A 18 -10.65 27.80 10.44
N LEU A 19 -10.52 27.10 9.30
CA LEU A 19 -10.26 25.66 9.30
C LEU A 19 -8.78 25.41 9.54
N ASP A 20 -8.47 24.55 10.52
CA ASP A 20 -7.10 24.11 10.74
C ASP A 20 -6.75 23.04 9.70
N THR A 21 -5.88 23.40 8.77
CA THR A 21 -5.45 22.51 7.68
C THR A 21 -4.14 21.78 7.97
N ALA A 22 -3.54 21.92 9.15
CA ALA A 22 -2.28 21.27 9.45
C ALA A 22 -2.34 19.73 9.33
N PRO A 23 -3.38 19.06 9.87
CA PRO A 23 -3.51 17.61 9.65
C PRO A 23 -3.62 17.24 8.18
N MET A 24 -4.38 18.01 7.39
CA MET A 24 -4.55 17.78 5.96
C MET A 24 -3.21 17.88 5.23
N SER A 25 -2.36 18.83 5.62
CA SER A 25 -1.03 19.00 5.03
C SER A 25 -0.19 17.75 5.14
N VAL A 26 -0.19 17.11 6.32
CA VAL A 26 0.61 15.90 6.56
C VAL A 26 -0.02 14.69 5.86
N VAL A 27 -1.31 14.46 6.06
CA VAL A 27 -1.99 13.27 5.53
C VAL A 27 -1.99 13.27 4.01
N SER A 28 -2.26 14.42 3.38
CA SER A 28 -2.28 14.50 1.92
C SER A 28 -0.89 14.20 1.31
N ARG A 29 0.17 14.64 1.97
CA ARG A 29 1.53 14.36 1.51
C ARG A 29 1.89 12.89 1.67
N VAL A 30 1.46 12.26 2.76
CA VAL A 30 1.65 10.81 2.95
C VAL A 30 0.93 10.04 1.85
N PHE A 31 -0.31 10.38 1.53
CA PHE A 31 -1.06 9.72 0.48
C PHE A 31 -0.40 9.91 -0.89
N ARG A 32 0.08 11.10 -1.19
CA ARG A 32 0.78 11.35 -2.46
C ARG A 32 2.06 10.54 -2.55
N PHE A 33 2.85 10.54 -1.49
CA PHE A 33 4.08 9.75 -1.44
C PHE A 33 3.78 8.27 -1.65
N ASN A 34 2.75 7.76 -0.96
CA ASN A 34 2.34 6.37 -1.09
C ASN A 34 1.95 6.03 -2.55
N ALA A 35 1.22 6.91 -3.22
CA ALA A 35 0.82 6.67 -4.61
C ALA A 35 2.03 6.54 -5.53
N PHE A 36 3.04 7.40 -5.38
CA PHE A 36 4.28 7.30 -6.15
C PHE A 36 5.07 6.06 -5.81
N ALA A 37 5.22 5.74 -4.51
CA ALA A 37 5.96 4.58 -4.06
C ALA A 37 5.33 3.27 -4.55
N VAL A 38 4.01 3.15 -4.46
CA VAL A 38 3.27 1.97 -4.94
C VAL A 38 3.45 1.81 -6.45
N ARG A 39 3.40 2.91 -7.21
CA ARG A 39 3.61 2.86 -8.66
C ARG A 39 5.00 2.30 -9.00
N ASP A 40 6.03 2.79 -8.32
CA ASP A 40 7.40 2.37 -8.61
C ASP A 40 7.64 0.93 -8.20
N VAL A 41 7.12 0.52 -7.04
CA VAL A 41 7.20 -0.86 -6.56
C VAL A 41 6.48 -1.81 -7.52
N ASN A 42 5.27 -1.45 -7.94
CA ASN A 42 4.51 -2.27 -8.88
C ASN A 42 5.19 -2.39 -10.23
N ARG A 43 5.88 -1.33 -10.68
CA ARG A 43 6.67 -1.39 -11.92
C ARG A 43 7.79 -2.44 -11.81
N ALA A 44 8.44 -2.53 -10.67
CA ALA A 44 9.47 -3.54 -10.44
C ALA A 44 8.87 -4.95 -10.42
N PHE A 45 7.74 -5.15 -9.74
CA PHE A 45 7.09 -6.45 -9.66
C PHE A 45 6.55 -6.93 -11.01
N LYS A 46 6.14 -6.00 -11.86
CA LYS A 46 5.58 -6.33 -13.18
C LYS A 46 6.56 -7.12 -14.04
N ARG A 47 7.86 -6.91 -13.84
CA ARG A 47 8.90 -7.68 -14.55
C ARG A 47 8.81 -9.18 -14.27
N TYR A 48 8.25 -9.54 -13.13
CA TYR A 48 8.09 -10.93 -12.70
C TYR A 48 6.64 -11.39 -12.76
N ASN A 49 5.78 -10.61 -13.40
CA ASN A 49 4.35 -10.87 -13.50
C ASN A 49 3.69 -10.99 -12.13
N LEU A 50 4.11 -10.13 -11.19
CA LEU A 50 3.58 -10.10 -9.84
C LEU A 50 2.91 -8.78 -9.54
N HIS A 51 1.91 -8.82 -8.66
CA HIS A 51 1.40 -7.65 -7.95
C HIS A 51 1.94 -7.67 -6.53
N GLN A 52 1.81 -6.54 -5.81
CA GLN A 52 2.31 -6.45 -4.44
C GLN A 52 1.70 -7.52 -3.53
N GLY A 53 0.42 -7.84 -3.72
CA GLY A 53 -0.25 -8.85 -2.91
C GLY A 53 0.39 -10.23 -3.03
N GLU A 54 0.72 -10.67 -4.24
CA GLU A 54 1.39 -11.95 -4.47
C GLU A 54 2.81 -11.92 -3.94
N PHE A 55 3.52 -10.80 -4.11
CA PHE A 55 4.86 -10.65 -3.55
C PHE A 55 4.84 -10.78 -2.03
N ASP A 56 3.86 -10.16 -1.36
CA ASP A 56 3.75 -10.23 0.10
C ASP A 56 3.57 -11.67 0.58
N VAL A 57 2.79 -12.48 -0.13
CA VAL A 57 2.61 -13.91 0.19
C VAL A 57 3.94 -14.65 0.05
N LEU A 58 4.60 -14.50 -1.09
CA LEU A 58 5.87 -15.18 -1.37
C LEU A 58 6.96 -14.76 -0.38
N ALA A 59 7.05 -13.47 -0.11
CA ALA A 59 8.03 -12.95 0.84
C ALA A 59 7.79 -13.49 2.26
N THR A 60 6.53 -13.61 2.66
CA THR A 60 6.18 -14.15 3.97
C THR A 60 6.59 -15.62 4.07
N LEU A 61 6.32 -16.41 3.04
CA LEU A 61 6.73 -17.81 3.01
C LEU A 61 8.24 -17.95 3.09
N TYR A 62 8.97 -17.09 2.41
CA TYR A 62 10.43 -17.16 2.40
C TYR A 62 11.03 -16.73 3.74
N ARG A 63 10.61 -15.57 4.26
CA ARG A 63 11.21 -14.98 5.46
C ARG A 63 10.89 -15.73 6.76
N THR A 64 9.83 -16.55 6.77
CA THR A 64 9.47 -17.32 7.95
C THR A 64 10.26 -18.62 8.08
N GLY A 65 11.14 -18.89 7.14
CA GLY A 65 12.09 -20.01 7.23
C GLY A 65 11.56 -21.32 6.66
N ALA A 66 12.45 -22.32 6.65
CA ALA A 66 12.08 -23.64 6.15
C ALA A 66 10.95 -24.24 7.01
N PRO A 67 10.00 -24.97 6.39
CA PRO A 67 9.98 -25.46 5.00
C PRO A 67 9.42 -24.48 3.96
N HIS A 68 9.26 -23.19 4.28
CA HIS A 68 8.72 -22.15 3.40
C HIS A 68 7.28 -22.48 2.95
N ALA A 69 6.49 -22.99 3.88
CA ALA A 69 5.12 -23.39 3.64
C ALA A 69 4.26 -23.01 4.86
N MET A 70 3.07 -22.49 4.58
CA MET A 70 2.09 -22.13 5.61
C MET A 70 0.70 -22.48 5.08
N ASN A 71 -0.21 -22.85 5.99
CA ASN A 71 -1.60 -22.99 5.57
C ASN A 71 -2.22 -21.60 5.34
N PRO A 72 -3.32 -21.51 4.57
CA PRO A 72 -3.93 -20.22 4.26
C PRO A 72 -4.33 -19.40 5.49
N GLN A 73 -4.76 -20.03 6.58
CA GLN A 73 -5.14 -19.30 7.79
C GLN A 73 -3.94 -18.61 8.43
N LYS A 74 -2.79 -19.27 8.47
CA LYS A 74 -1.56 -18.65 9.01
C LYS A 74 -1.13 -17.48 8.16
N LEU A 75 -1.28 -17.57 6.82
CA LEU A 75 -0.99 -16.46 5.93
C LEU A 75 -1.93 -15.28 6.16
N VAL A 76 -3.22 -15.55 6.35
CA VAL A 76 -4.19 -14.50 6.67
C VAL A 76 -3.77 -13.75 7.93
N ASP A 77 -3.41 -14.49 8.98
CA ASP A 77 -3.00 -13.89 10.25
C ASP A 77 -1.70 -13.08 10.10
N ALA A 78 -0.73 -13.61 9.36
CA ALA A 78 0.57 -12.97 9.18
C ALA A 78 0.50 -11.68 8.36
N LEU A 79 -0.44 -11.60 7.42
CA LEU A 79 -0.60 -10.46 6.51
C LEU A 79 -1.78 -9.57 6.87
N LEU A 80 -2.51 -9.88 7.94
CA LEU A 80 -3.67 -9.12 8.40
C LEU A 80 -4.73 -8.95 7.31
N LEU A 81 -4.98 -10.03 6.56
CA LEU A 81 -5.92 -10.03 5.45
C LEU A 81 -7.23 -10.74 5.82
N THR A 82 -8.25 -10.55 4.98
CA THR A 82 -9.44 -11.39 5.02
C THR A 82 -9.17 -12.72 4.30
N SER A 83 -9.95 -13.74 4.62
CA SER A 83 -9.84 -15.04 3.94
C SER A 83 -10.13 -14.95 2.45
N GLY A 84 -11.10 -14.11 2.05
CA GLY A 84 -11.42 -13.90 0.63
C GLY A 84 -10.27 -13.25 -0.13
N ALA A 85 -9.62 -12.26 0.46
CA ALA A 85 -8.47 -11.61 -0.16
C ALA A 85 -7.31 -12.59 -0.32
N MET A 86 -7.08 -13.47 0.67
CA MET A 86 -6.02 -14.47 0.59
C MET A 86 -6.30 -15.49 -0.51
N THR A 87 -7.52 -15.97 -0.62
CA THR A 87 -7.90 -16.90 -1.69
C THR A 87 -7.61 -16.30 -3.06
N ASN A 88 -7.97 -15.02 -3.26
CA ASN A 88 -7.72 -14.34 -4.52
C ASN A 88 -6.21 -14.24 -4.83
N ARG A 89 -5.38 -13.93 -3.83
CA ARG A 89 -3.92 -13.87 -4.01
C ARG A 89 -3.33 -15.23 -4.35
N LEU A 90 -3.78 -16.29 -3.68
CA LEU A 90 -3.31 -17.65 -3.92
C LEU A 90 -3.71 -18.13 -5.31
N ASP A 91 -4.93 -17.84 -5.73
CA ASP A 91 -5.41 -18.21 -7.07
C ASP A 91 -4.56 -17.56 -8.16
N ARG A 92 -4.13 -16.31 -7.96
CA ARG A 92 -3.28 -15.62 -8.91
C ARG A 92 -1.86 -16.20 -8.99
N LEU A 93 -1.37 -16.80 -7.90
CA LEU A 93 -0.05 -17.41 -7.86
C LEU A 93 -0.03 -18.81 -8.48
N GLU A 94 -1.14 -19.47 -8.57
CA GLU A 94 -1.26 -20.74 -9.25
C GLU A 94 -1.27 -20.53 -10.77
#